data_35f4146a49e52df105b4b06c014fe020
#
_entry.id   35f4146a49e52df105b4b06c014fe020
#
_cell.length_a   1.000
_cell.length_b   1.000
_cell.length_c   1.000
_cell.angle_alpha   90.00
_cell.angle_beta   90.00
_cell.angle_gamma   90.00
#
_symmetry.space_group_name_H-M   'P 1'
#
loop_
_entity.id
_entity.type
_entity.pdbx_description
1 polymer ?
#
loop_
_entity_poly.entity_id
_entity_poly.type
_entity_poly.pdbx_seq_one_letter_code
_entity_poly.pdbx_strand_id
1 'polypeptide(L)'
;MKFLDQAKIYIRSGDGGAGSISFRREKHVQFGGPNGGDGGRGGHVIVECIDGLNTLIDYRYRQHFKGKTGVHGMGRDRSGPNGEDAILQVPIGTQIFEEDNETLIADMTAVGQRVVLLQGGNGGFGNAHFKTATNQAPRHANPGQEGKEMWIWLRLKLIADAGLVGLPNAGKSTFLAAVSRAKPKIADYPFTTLNPNLGVVDMENDGFVLADIPGLIEGAHEGAGLGDRFLGHVERTNILLHLVDGTEEDVVSAYQTIKGELQAYGHGLAEKPVIVALNKCDALTDDVVAERKAALEKAAGQEVMILSGVSGEGVRPVLHQLLREITLHRGKEAQPEEDEVSAPQGWQP
;
A
#
# COMPACT_ATOMS: atom_id res chain seq x y z
N MET A 1 17.37 6.72 -1.79
CA MET A 1 16.21 6.22 -2.54
C MET A 1 15.30 7.41 -2.88
N LYS A 2 14.73 7.48 -4.06
CA LYS A 2 13.71 8.51 -4.35
C LYS A 2 12.37 7.91 -3.93
N PHE A 3 11.59 8.63 -3.13
CA PHE A 3 10.27 8.22 -2.69
C PHE A 3 9.21 8.78 -3.64
N LEU A 4 8.19 8.01 -3.97
CA LEU A 4 7.04 8.43 -4.77
C LEU A 4 5.77 7.84 -4.14
N ASP A 5 4.82 8.70 -3.81
CA ASP A 5 3.54 8.36 -3.17
C ASP A 5 2.36 8.39 -4.14
N GLN A 6 2.53 9.01 -5.29
CA GLN A 6 1.51 9.08 -6.32
C GLN A 6 2.11 8.82 -7.70
N ALA A 7 1.42 8.00 -8.49
CA ALA A 7 1.81 7.74 -9.86
C ALA A 7 0.58 7.64 -10.77
N LYS A 8 0.60 8.34 -11.91
CA LYS A 8 -0.37 8.13 -12.99
C LYS A 8 0.21 7.11 -13.96
N ILE A 9 -0.54 6.03 -14.20
CA ILE A 9 -0.12 4.94 -15.09
C ILE A 9 -1.23 4.59 -16.07
N TYR A 10 -0.81 4.14 -17.25
CA TYR A 10 -1.68 3.59 -18.27
C TYR A 10 -1.72 2.09 -18.18
N ILE A 11 -2.91 1.53 -18.16
CA ILE A 11 -3.14 0.09 -18.14
C ILE A 11 -4.01 -0.33 -19.33
N ARG A 12 -3.66 -1.48 -19.93
CA ARG A 12 -4.45 -2.10 -20.99
C ARG A 12 -4.48 -3.61 -20.79
N SER A 13 -5.65 -4.22 -20.84
CA SER A 13 -5.76 -5.68 -20.87
C SER A 13 -5.44 -6.20 -22.27
N GLY A 14 -5.08 -7.47 -22.37
CA GLY A 14 -4.78 -8.13 -23.64
C GLY A 14 -6.05 -8.35 -24.48
N ASP A 15 -5.92 -8.28 -25.79
CA ASP A 15 -6.98 -8.64 -26.71
C ASP A 15 -7.13 -10.17 -26.74
N GLY A 16 -8.32 -10.68 -26.99
CA GLY A 16 -8.55 -12.10 -27.24
C GLY A 16 -7.99 -12.54 -28.58
N GLY A 17 -7.47 -13.75 -28.68
CA GLY A 17 -7.05 -14.35 -29.93
C GLY A 17 -8.26 -14.65 -30.83
N ALA A 18 -8.13 -14.54 -32.14
CA ALA A 18 -9.18 -14.91 -33.07
C ALA A 18 -9.39 -16.45 -33.11
N GLY A 19 -10.60 -16.88 -33.33
CA GLY A 19 -10.92 -18.28 -33.64
C GLY A 19 -10.37 -18.69 -35.01
N SER A 20 -10.16 -19.97 -35.22
CA SER A 20 -9.61 -20.53 -36.46
C SER A 20 -10.71 -21.05 -37.37
N ILE A 21 -10.50 -20.86 -38.68
CA ILE A 21 -11.28 -21.54 -39.71
C ILE A 21 -10.44 -22.70 -40.27
N SER A 22 -10.77 -23.91 -39.89
CA SER A 22 -10.07 -25.11 -40.33
C SER A 22 -11.03 -26.27 -40.60
N PHE A 23 -10.62 -27.15 -41.48
CA PHE A 23 -11.38 -28.36 -41.82
C PHE A 23 -10.43 -29.55 -41.72
N ARG A 24 -10.97 -30.68 -41.23
CA ARG A 24 -10.23 -31.92 -41.11
C ARG A 24 -9.88 -32.44 -42.50
N ARG A 25 -8.61 -32.71 -42.73
CA ARG A 25 -8.09 -33.32 -43.97
C ARG A 25 -7.22 -34.51 -43.58
N GLU A 26 -7.79 -35.70 -43.84
CA GLU A 26 -7.08 -36.95 -43.57
C GLU A 26 -7.25 -37.89 -44.76
N LYS A 27 -6.32 -38.86 -44.90
CA LYS A 27 -6.39 -39.90 -45.93
C LYS A 27 -7.69 -40.69 -45.72
N HIS A 28 -8.45 -40.94 -46.77
CA HIS A 28 -9.71 -41.63 -46.77
C HIS A 28 -10.91 -40.89 -46.10
N VAL A 29 -10.76 -39.63 -45.70
CA VAL A 29 -11.86 -38.79 -45.24
C VAL A 29 -12.14 -37.70 -46.28
N GLN A 30 -13.13 -37.92 -47.15
CA GLN A 30 -13.42 -37.03 -48.28
C GLN A 30 -14.06 -35.70 -47.82
N PHE A 31 -14.92 -35.75 -46.79
CA PHE A 31 -15.59 -34.58 -46.22
C PHE A 31 -15.29 -34.51 -44.71
N GLY A 32 -14.12 -34.01 -44.34
CA GLY A 32 -13.81 -33.72 -42.92
C GLY A 32 -14.58 -32.48 -42.46
N GLY A 33 -15.27 -32.59 -41.32
CA GLY A 33 -16.02 -31.47 -40.74
C GLY A 33 -15.10 -30.30 -40.30
N PRO A 34 -15.70 -29.18 -39.84
CA PRO A 34 -14.96 -28.07 -39.28
C PRO A 34 -14.22 -28.53 -38.01
N ASN A 35 -12.98 -28.10 -37.88
CA ASN A 35 -12.10 -28.44 -36.75
C ASN A 35 -11.19 -27.24 -36.36
N GLY A 36 -11.64 -26.02 -36.59
CA GLY A 36 -10.94 -24.82 -36.10
C GLY A 36 -11.26 -24.61 -34.64
N GLY A 37 -10.18 -24.52 -33.82
CA GLY A 37 -10.29 -24.26 -32.38
C GLY A 37 -10.47 -22.78 -32.07
N ASP A 38 -10.82 -22.50 -30.84
CA ASP A 38 -11.07 -21.15 -30.33
C ASP A 38 -9.77 -20.39 -30.05
N GLY A 39 -9.82 -19.08 -30.09
CA GLY A 39 -8.71 -18.23 -29.64
C GLY A 39 -8.57 -18.24 -28.11
N GLY A 40 -7.37 -18.00 -27.64
CA GLY A 40 -7.08 -17.81 -26.22
C GLY A 40 -7.61 -16.47 -25.70
N ARG A 41 -7.93 -16.39 -24.42
CA ARG A 41 -8.27 -15.13 -23.73
C ARG A 41 -7.06 -14.21 -23.67
N GLY A 42 -7.25 -12.91 -23.77
CA GLY A 42 -6.23 -11.92 -23.48
C GLY A 42 -5.86 -11.88 -21.98
N GLY A 43 -4.65 -11.43 -21.66
CA GLY A 43 -4.18 -11.28 -20.29
C GLY A 43 -4.94 -10.20 -19.54
N HIS A 44 -5.20 -10.43 -18.27
CA HIS A 44 -5.78 -9.43 -17.36
C HIS A 44 -4.74 -8.39 -16.93
N VAL A 45 -5.20 -7.29 -16.37
CA VAL A 45 -4.38 -6.40 -15.53
C VAL A 45 -4.81 -6.60 -14.10
N ILE A 46 -3.86 -7.05 -13.28
CA ILE A 46 -4.08 -7.42 -11.88
C ILE A 46 -3.17 -6.54 -11.03
N VAL A 47 -3.71 -5.97 -9.97
CA VAL A 47 -2.90 -5.36 -8.91
C VAL A 47 -2.71 -6.39 -7.79
N GLU A 48 -1.52 -6.46 -7.25
CA GLU A 48 -1.13 -7.35 -6.16
C GLU A 48 -0.42 -6.56 -5.08
N CYS A 49 -0.92 -6.65 -3.85
CA CYS A 49 -0.26 -6.07 -2.70
C CYS A 49 0.87 -6.99 -2.23
N ILE A 50 2.10 -6.49 -2.18
CA ILE A 50 3.25 -7.26 -1.71
C ILE A 50 3.90 -6.59 -0.51
N ASP A 51 4.49 -7.42 0.35
CA ASP A 51 5.29 -6.94 1.47
C ASP A 51 6.66 -6.43 1.02
N GLY A 52 7.29 -5.58 1.85
CA GLY A 52 8.63 -5.06 1.59
C GLY A 52 8.70 -3.88 0.60
N LEU A 53 7.59 -3.45 0.01
CA LEU A 53 7.50 -2.22 -0.77
C LEU A 53 6.96 -1.08 0.09
N ASN A 54 7.67 0.06 0.09
CA ASN A 54 7.28 1.28 0.83
C ASN A 54 7.14 2.51 -0.08
N THR A 55 7.15 2.32 -1.40
CA THR A 55 7.12 3.42 -2.36
C THR A 55 6.61 2.97 -3.72
N LEU A 56 6.03 3.89 -4.46
CA LEU A 56 5.59 3.69 -5.85
C LEU A 56 6.66 4.10 -6.88
N ILE A 57 7.94 4.19 -6.48
CA ILE A 57 9.02 4.76 -7.31
C ILE A 57 9.19 4.05 -8.66
N ASP A 58 8.93 2.77 -8.74
CA ASP A 58 9.07 1.97 -9.97
C ASP A 58 8.10 2.44 -11.05
N TYR A 59 6.93 2.95 -10.66
CA TYR A 59 5.92 3.49 -11.55
C TYR A 59 6.30 4.84 -12.17
N ARG A 60 7.32 5.52 -11.67
CA ARG A 60 7.91 6.70 -12.30
C ARG A 60 8.66 6.35 -13.58
N TYR A 61 9.29 5.18 -13.59
CA TYR A 61 10.12 4.75 -14.71
C TYR A 61 9.34 3.90 -15.72
N ARG A 62 8.36 3.15 -15.23
CA ARG A 62 7.49 2.33 -16.07
C ARG A 62 6.04 2.76 -15.83
N GLN A 63 5.47 3.44 -16.82
CA GLN A 63 4.12 4.00 -16.73
C GLN A 63 3.09 3.24 -17.58
N HIS A 64 3.49 2.25 -18.38
CA HIS A 64 2.61 1.50 -19.27
C HIS A 64 2.66 0.01 -18.94
N PHE A 65 1.50 -0.54 -18.62
CA PHE A 65 1.33 -1.96 -18.29
C PHE A 65 0.27 -2.56 -19.20
N LYS A 66 0.66 -3.62 -19.92
CA LYS A 66 -0.21 -4.24 -20.91
C LYS A 66 -0.23 -5.74 -20.70
N GLY A 67 -1.44 -6.33 -20.58
CA GLY A 67 -1.65 -7.77 -20.67
C GLY A 67 -1.31 -8.25 -22.09
N LYS A 68 -0.80 -9.47 -22.22
CA LYS A 68 -0.50 -10.03 -23.54
C LYS A 68 -1.78 -10.45 -24.27
N THR A 69 -1.79 -10.33 -25.58
CA THR A 69 -2.88 -10.81 -26.44
C THR A 69 -2.95 -12.33 -26.39
N GLY A 70 -4.15 -12.89 -26.37
CA GLY A 70 -4.37 -14.33 -26.51
C GLY A 70 -3.95 -14.84 -27.88
N VAL A 71 -3.47 -16.07 -27.93
CA VAL A 71 -3.01 -16.66 -29.19
C VAL A 71 -4.22 -17.11 -30.02
N HIS A 72 -4.13 -16.99 -31.32
CA HIS A 72 -5.16 -17.45 -32.25
C HIS A 72 -5.41 -18.95 -32.11
N GLY A 73 -6.67 -19.37 -32.32
CA GLY A 73 -7.04 -20.76 -32.45
C GLY A 73 -6.33 -21.46 -33.62
N MET A 74 -6.19 -22.75 -33.55
CA MET A 74 -5.48 -23.55 -34.55
C MET A 74 -6.39 -24.67 -35.08
N GLY A 75 -6.01 -25.27 -36.19
CA GLY A 75 -6.69 -26.47 -36.69
C GLY A 75 -6.57 -27.67 -35.74
N ARG A 76 -7.37 -28.70 -35.96
CA ARG A 76 -7.47 -29.93 -35.13
C ARG A 76 -8.04 -29.63 -33.73
N ASP A 77 -9.04 -28.76 -33.64
CA ASP A 77 -9.74 -28.34 -32.42
C ASP A 77 -8.79 -27.83 -31.31
N ARG A 78 -7.63 -27.27 -31.68
CA ARG A 78 -6.69 -26.73 -30.71
C ARG A 78 -7.01 -25.27 -30.43
N SER A 79 -7.35 -24.99 -29.17
CA SER A 79 -7.51 -23.61 -28.69
C SER A 79 -6.16 -22.92 -28.56
N GLY A 80 -6.13 -21.64 -28.82
CA GLY A 80 -4.96 -20.80 -28.56
C GLY A 80 -4.68 -20.66 -27.05
N PRO A 81 -3.41 -20.62 -26.61
CA PRO A 81 -3.06 -20.27 -25.24
C PRO A 81 -3.59 -18.89 -24.85
N ASN A 82 -3.90 -18.73 -23.56
CA ASN A 82 -4.25 -17.43 -22.99
C ASN A 82 -3.04 -16.49 -22.97
N GLY A 83 -3.28 -15.20 -23.10
CA GLY A 83 -2.28 -14.18 -22.89
C GLY A 83 -1.85 -14.10 -21.42
N GLU A 84 -0.59 -13.77 -21.18
CA GLU A 84 -0.07 -13.55 -19.83
C GLU A 84 -0.68 -12.29 -19.22
N ASP A 85 -1.01 -12.35 -17.94
CA ASP A 85 -1.55 -11.24 -17.18
C ASP A 85 -0.44 -10.21 -16.88
N ALA A 86 -0.80 -8.94 -16.82
CA ALA A 86 0.08 -7.87 -16.33
C ALA A 86 -0.18 -7.67 -14.84
N ILE A 87 0.86 -7.92 -14.02
CA ILE A 87 0.78 -7.78 -12.57
C ILE A 87 1.42 -6.45 -12.15
N LEU A 88 0.66 -5.63 -11.41
CA LEU A 88 1.08 -4.39 -10.79
C LEU A 88 1.35 -4.67 -9.31
N GLN A 89 2.61 -4.64 -8.90
CA GLN A 89 2.99 -4.87 -7.51
C GLN A 89 2.98 -3.54 -6.75
N VAL A 90 2.17 -3.46 -5.71
CA VAL A 90 2.00 -2.23 -4.92
C VAL A 90 2.22 -2.50 -3.42
N PRO A 91 2.66 -1.49 -2.64
CA PRO A 91 2.71 -1.60 -1.19
C PRO A 91 1.33 -1.60 -0.55
N ILE A 92 1.25 -2.06 0.70
CA ILE A 92 0.07 -1.94 1.56
C ILE A 92 -0.34 -0.47 1.66
N GLY A 93 -1.66 -0.21 1.71
CA GLY A 93 -2.21 1.15 1.80
C GLY A 93 -2.20 1.89 0.47
N THR A 94 -2.01 1.19 -0.65
CA THR A 94 -2.14 1.81 -1.98
C THR A 94 -3.61 1.87 -2.39
N GLN A 95 -4.11 3.05 -2.62
CA GLN A 95 -5.42 3.32 -3.20
C GLN A 95 -5.30 3.52 -4.70
N ILE A 96 -6.25 2.96 -5.45
CA ILE A 96 -6.30 3.01 -6.90
C ILE A 96 -7.52 3.81 -7.30
N PHE A 97 -7.32 4.89 -8.05
CA PHE A 97 -8.38 5.77 -8.52
C PHE A 97 -8.48 5.74 -10.04
N GLU A 98 -9.65 6.10 -10.55
CA GLU A 98 -9.85 6.35 -11.96
C GLU A 98 -9.04 7.58 -12.45
N GLU A 99 -9.12 7.88 -13.73
CA GLU A 99 -8.42 9.00 -14.35
C GLU A 99 -8.80 10.37 -13.73
N ASP A 100 -10.01 10.51 -13.25
CA ASP A 100 -10.53 11.70 -12.55
C ASP A 100 -9.82 11.97 -11.22
N ASN A 101 -9.09 10.95 -10.69
CA ASN A 101 -8.37 11.00 -9.43
C ASN A 101 -9.28 11.19 -8.19
N GLU A 102 -10.56 10.91 -8.31
CA GLU A 102 -11.59 11.02 -7.26
C GLU A 102 -12.32 9.69 -7.05
N THR A 103 -12.65 8.97 -8.13
CA THR A 103 -13.38 7.70 -8.05
C THR A 103 -12.46 6.57 -7.62
N LEU A 104 -12.68 6.02 -6.43
CA LEU A 104 -11.89 4.89 -5.90
C LEU A 104 -12.30 3.59 -6.58
N ILE A 105 -11.35 2.90 -7.21
CA ILE A 105 -11.53 1.57 -7.82
C ILE A 105 -11.24 0.47 -6.79
N ALA A 106 -10.13 0.59 -6.06
CA ALA A 106 -9.71 -0.41 -5.07
C ALA A 106 -8.82 0.21 -3.99
N ASP A 107 -8.87 -0.36 -2.78
CA ASP A 107 -7.96 -0.06 -1.67
C ASP A 107 -7.22 -1.35 -1.31
N MET A 108 -5.89 -1.30 -1.32
CA MET A 108 -5.00 -2.45 -1.10
C MET A 108 -4.55 -2.45 0.36
N THR A 109 -5.32 -3.12 1.21
CA THR A 109 -5.15 -3.06 2.67
C THR A 109 -4.40 -4.24 3.27
N ALA A 110 -4.25 -5.35 2.53
CA ALA A 110 -3.61 -6.57 3.05
C ALA A 110 -2.57 -7.14 2.09
N VAL A 111 -1.48 -7.70 2.63
CA VAL A 111 -0.46 -8.43 1.85
C VAL A 111 -1.09 -9.64 1.17
N GLY A 112 -0.76 -9.84 -0.11
CA GLY A 112 -1.31 -10.92 -0.92
C GLY A 112 -2.69 -10.63 -1.50
N GLN A 113 -3.31 -9.50 -1.17
CA GLN A 113 -4.56 -9.07 -1.79
C GLN A 113 -4.35 -8.87 -3.29
N ARG A 114 -5.26 -9.44 -4.09
CA ARG A 114 -5.25 -9.33 -5.55
C ARG A 114 -6.59 -8.81 -6.06
N VAL A 115 -6.55 -7.81 -6.92
CA VAL A 115 -7.73 -7.22 -7.57
C VAL A 115 -7.51 -7.17 -9.07
N VAL A 116 -8.51 -7.66 -9.83
CA VAL A 116 -8.50 -7.56 -11.30
C VAL A 116 -9.04 -6.19 -11.69
N LEU A 117 -8.17 -5.31 -12.18
CA LEU A 117 -8.57 -3.97 -12.63
C LEU A 117 -9.21 -4.00 -14.02
N LEU A 118 -8.61 -4.75 -14.94
CA LEU A 118 -9.13 -4.91 -16.30
C LEU A 118 -9.12 -6.39 -16.69
N GLN A 119 -10.27 -6.87 -17.15
CA GLN A 119 -10.37 -8.22 -17.71
C GLN A 119 -9.88 -8.24 -19.14
N GLY A 120 -9.09 -9.26 -19.51
CA GLY A 120 -8.68 -9.52 -20.88
C GLY A 120 -9.87 -9.85 -21.79
N GLY A 121 -9.77 -9.49 -23.05
CA GLY A 121 -10.78 -9.83 -24.04
C GLY A 121 -10.94 -11.34 -24.21
N ASN A 122 -12.16 -11.81 -24.38
CA ASN A 122 -12.42 -13.23 -24.64
C ASN A 122 -11.90 -13.65 -26.01
N GLY A 123 -11.38 -14.87 -26.10
CA GLY A 123 -11.02 -15.47 -27.38
C GLY A 123 -12.24 -15.66 -28.30
N GLY A 124 -12.03 -15.50 -29.59
CA GLY A 124 -13.05 -15.74 -30.62
C GLY A 124 -13.32 -17.23 -30.79
N PHE A 125 -14.56 -17.60 -31.08
CA PHE A 125 -14.92 -18.98 -31.39
C PHE A 125 -14.40 -19.42 -32.76
N GLY A 126 -13.85 -20.63 -32.85
CA GLY A 126 -13.47 -21.27 -34.09
C GLY A 126 -14.68 -21.79 -34.88
N ASN A 127 -14.47 -22.15 -36.14
CA ASN A 127 -15.58 -22.60 -36.97
C ASN A 127 -16.22 -23.91 -36.48
N ALA A 128 -15.53 -24.73 -35.70
CA ALA A 128 -16.10 -25.93 -35.09
C ALA A 128 -17.28 -25.63 -34.18
N HIS A 129 -17.26 -24.50 -33.47
CA HIS A 129 -18.33 -24.05 -32.59
C HIS A 129 -19.65 -23.75 -33.31
N PHE A 130 -19.57 -23.28 -34.56
CA PHE A 130 -20.75 -22.90 -35.39
C PHE A 130 -21.37 -24.03 -36.18
N LYS A 131 -20.94 -25.26 -35.96
CA LYS A 131 -21.52 -26.43 -36.58
C LYS A 131 -22.94 -26.67 -36.06
N THR A 132 -23.89 -26.69 -36.98
CA THR A 132 -25.31 -26.98 -36.69
C THR A 132 -25.83 -28.09 -37.62
N ALA A 133 -27.06 -28.61 -37.36
CA ALA A 133 -27.67 -29.61 -38.21
C ALA A 133 -27.90 -29.13 -39.65
N THR A 134 -28.17 -27.84 -39.84
CA THR A 134 -28.39 -27.21 -41.16
C THR A 134 -27.10 -26.66 -41.78
N ASN A 135 -26.09 -26.33 -40.99
CA ASN A 135 -24.80 -25.86 -41.48
C ASN A 135 -23.68 -26.75 -40.90
N GLN A 136 -23.32 -27.79 -41.61
CA GLN A 136 -22.31 -28.77 -41.16
C GLN A 136 -20.88 -28.36 -41.50
N ALA A 137 -20.68 -27.32 -42.33
CA ALA A 137 -19.38 -26.85 -42.76
C ALA A 137 -19.25 -25.31 -42.68
N PRO A 138 -19.42 -24.70 -41.50
CA PRO A 138 -19.32 -23.25 -41.32
C PRO A 138 -17.93 -22.75 -41.72
N ARG A 139 -17.88 -21.64 -42.48
CA ARG A 139 -16.66 -21.00 -42.96
C ARG A 139 -16.44 -19.64 -42.31
N HIS A 140 -16.88 -19.46 -41.07
CA HIS A 140 -16.64 -18.27 -40.30
C HIS A 140 -16.12 -18.62 -38.91
N ALA A 141 -15.35 -17.72 -38.33
CA ALA A 141 -14.91 -17.75 -36.96
C ALA A 141 -15.02 -16.32 -36.41
N ASN A 142 -15.16 -16.17 -35.10
CA ASN A 142 -15.21 -14.85 -34.50
C ASN A 142 -13.81 -14.28 -34.29
N PRO A 143 -13.61 -12.96 -34.47
CA PRO A 143 -12.45 -12.30 -33.94
C PRO A 143 -12.47 -12.40 -32.40
N GLY A 144 -11.30 -12.26 -31.77
CA GLY A 144 -11.24 -12.07 -30.32
C GLY A 144 -11.83 -10.70 -29.94
N GLN A 145 -12.28 -10.61 -28.69
CA GLN A 145 -12.72 -9.33 -28.15
C GLN A 145 -11.51 -8.44 -27.88
N GLU A 146 -11.65 -7.14 -28.13
CA GLU A 146 -10.64 -6.16 -27.80
C GLU A 146 -10.48 -6.02 -26.28
N GLY A 147 -9.27 -5.80 -25.82
CA GLY A 147 -8.95 -5.47 -24.45
C GLY A 147 -9.43 -4.06 -24.10
N LYS A 148 -9.65 -3.82 -22.82
CA LYS A 148 -9.99 -2.51 -22.29
C LYS A 148 -8.73 -1.76 -21.89
N GLU A 149 -8.78 -0.42 -21.96
CA GLU A 149 -7.67 0.43 -21.56
C GLU A 149 -8.17 1.62 -20.76
N MET A 150 -7.36 2.09 -19.83
CA MET A 150 -7.64 3.30 -19.04
C MET A 150 -6.38 3.85 -18.38
N TRP A 151 -6.44 5.12 -18.00
CA TRP A 151 -5.50 5.72 -17.08
C TRP A 151 -5.99 5.57 -15.66
N ILE A 152 -5.09 5.28 -14.73
CA ILE A 152 -5.38 5.20 -13.30
C ILE A 152 -4.36 5.97 -12.50
N TRP A 153 -4.77 6.40 -11.30
CA TRP A 153 -3.88 6.94 -10.30
C TRP A 153 -3.65 5.91 -9.20
N LEU A 154 -2.40 5.69 -8.87
CA LEU A 154 -1.97 4.98 -7.68
C LEU A 154 -1.63 6.03 -6.62
N ARG A 155 -2.19 5.93 -5.42
CA ARG A 155 -1.89 6.79 -4.28
C ARG A 155 -1.56 5.95 -3.07
N LEU A 156 -0.43 6.20 -2.46
CA LEU A 156 -0.04 5.53 -1.22
C LEU A 156 -0.62 6.29 -0.03
N LYS A 157 -1.53 5.64 0.72
CA LYS A 157 -2.19 6.21 1.91
C LYS A 157 -1.24 6.27 3.10
N LEU A 158 -0.41 5.22 3.29
CA LEU A 158 0.60 5.17 4.35
C LEU A 158 1.86 5.89 3.89
N ILE A 159 2.32 6.87 4.65
CA ILE A 159 3.56 7.61 4.38
C ILE A 159 4.74 6.99 5.13
N ALA A 160 4.47 6.49 6.33
CA ALA A 160 5.47 5.86 7.20
C ALA A 160 4.81 4.84 8.13
N ASP A 161 5.59 3.85 8.56
CA ASP A 161 5.15 2.86 9.54
C ASP A 161 4.99 3.48 10.93
N ALA A 162 5.89 4.41 11.28
CA ALA A 162 5.81 5.14 12.53
C ALA A 162 6.05 6.65 12.34
N GLY A 163 5.34 7.47 13.13
CA GLY A 163 5.47 8.92 13.17
C GLY A 163 6.15 9.40 14.44
N LEU A 164 7.08 10.35 14.32
CA LEU A 164 7.70 11.02 15.47
C LEU A 164 6.85 12.23 15.86
N VAL A 165 6.41 12.26 17.12
CA VAL A 165 5.68 13.37 17.70
C VAL A 165 6.38 13.89 18.95
N GLY A 166 6.17 15.14 19.29
CA GLY A 166 6.80 15.81 20.44
C GLY A 166 6.95 17.30 20.22
N LEU A 167 7.17 18.05 21.28
CA LEU A 167 7.37 19.49 21.24
C LEU A 167 8.56 19.90 20.34
N PRO A 168 8.63 21.17 19.90
CA PRO A 168 9.83 21.69 19.25
C PRO A 168 11.08 21.42 20.12
N ASN A 169 12.19 21.09 19.48
CA ASN A 169 13.45 20.75 20.14
C ASN A 169 13.48 19.45 20.98
N ALA A 170 12.42 18.66 21.02
CA ALA A 170 12.43 17.34 21.69
C ALA A 170 13.42 16.35 21.07
N GLY A 171 14.11 16.73 19.98
CA GLY A 171 15.15 15.93 19.34
C GLY A 171 14.67 14.99 18.25
N LYS A 172 13.45 15.18 17.72
CA LYS A 172 12.86 14.34 16.66
C LYS A 172 13.77 14.20 15.44
N SER A 173 14.17 15.29 14.85
CA SER A 173 15.03 15.30 13.65
C SER A 173 16.43 14.75 13.93
N THR A 174 16.96 14.95 15.15
CA THR A 174 18.23 14.36 15.58
C THR A 174 18.12 12.86 15.71
N PHE A 175 17.05 12.38 16.34
CA PHE A 175 16.77 10.95 16.43
C PHE A 175 16.62 10.32 15.04
N LEU A 176 15.81 10.93 14.15
CA LEU A 176 15.64 10.45 12.78
C LEU A 176 16.97 10.37 12.03
N ALA A 177 17.83 11.38 12.18
CA ALA A 177 19.15 11.39 11.55
C ALA A 177 20.08 10.30 12.09
N ALA A 178 19.99 9.99 13.40
CA ALA A 178 20.79 8.97 14.06
C ALA A 178 20.41 7.53 13.64
N VAL A 179 19.12 7.28 13.39
CA VAL A 179 18.61 5.92 13.11
C VAL A 179 18.46 5.64 11.61
N SER A 180 18.47 6.66 10.77
CA SER A 180 18.28 6.50 9.33
C SER A 180 19.56 6.05 8.64
N ARG A 181 19.47 4.98 7.82
CA ARG A 181 20.58 4.45 7.01
C ARG A 181 21.13 5.45 5.99
N ALA A 182 20.29 6.33 5.49
CA ALA A 182 20.66 7.41 4.57
C ALA A 182 20.25 8.74 5.19
N LYS A 183 20.89 9.85 4.78
CA LYS A 183 20.44 11.19 5.22
C LYS A 183 18.92 11.31 5.00
N PRO A 184 18.13 11.66 6.04
CA PRO A 184 16.70 11.86 5.91
C PRO A 184 16.41 12.76 4.71
N LYS A 185 15.40 12.41 3.95
CA LYS A 185 15.01 13.18 2.76
C LYS A 185 13.75 13.94 3.05
N ILE A 186 13.80 15.22 2.73
CA ILE A 186 12.61 16.05 2.62
C ILE A 186 11.79 15.51 1.45
N ALA A 187 10.58 15.08 1.72
CA ALA A 187 9.67 14.61 0.68
C ALA A 187 8.74 15.76 0.27
N ASP A 188 8.87 16.20 -0.98
CA ASP A 188 8.00 17.23 -1.56
C ASP A 188 6.65 16.60 -1.92
N TYR A 189 5.66 16.77 -1.06
CA TYR A 189 4.29 16.37 -1.33
C TYR A 189 3.49 17.57 -1.86
N PRO A 190 2.78 17.45 -2.99
CA PRO A 190 2.06 18.57 -3.59
C PRO A 190 0.93 19.14 -2.73
N PHE A 191 0.53 18.41 -1.67
CA PHE A 191 -0.53 18.78 -0.75
C PHE A 191 0.00 19.24 0.63
N THR A 192 1.33 19.37 0.81
CA THR A 192 1.94 19.72 2.10
C THR A 192 2.61 21.08 2.03
N THR A 193 2.30 21.94 2.98
CA THR A 193 3.04 23.22 3.18
C THR A 193 4.34 22.99 3.98
N LEU A 194 4.42 21.87 4.72
CA LEU A 194 5.60 21.43 5.48
C LEU A 194 5.91 20.01 5.07
N ASN A 195 7.06 19.81 4.47
CA ASN A 195 7.50 18.53 3.97
C ASN A 195 8.02 17.65 5.11
N PRO A 196 7.45 16.44 5.35
CA PRO A 196 7.96 15.55 6.36
C PRO A 196 9.36 15.04 5.99
N ASN A 197 10.22 14.88 6.98
CA ASN A 197 11.48 14.19 6.79
C ASN A 197 11.26 12.70 6.98
N LEU A 198 11.54 11.91 5.96
CA LEU A 198 11.43 10.46 6.01
C LEU A 198 12.79 9.81 6.19
N GLY A 199 12.90 8.87 7.11
CA GLY A 199 14.08 8.06 7.35
C GLY A 199 13.74 6.58 7.24
N VAL A 200 14.52 5.82 6.48
CA VAL A 200 14.45 4.37 6.44
C VAL A 200 15.35 3.81 7.53
N VAL A 201 14.75 3.05 8.44
CA VAL A 201 15.44 2.33 9.51
C VAL A 201 15.61 0.89 9.05
N ASP A 202 16.86 0.41 9.03
CA ASP A 202 17.22 -0.96 8.70
C ASP A 202 17.51 -1.72 9.99
N MET A 203 16.82 -2.82 10.22
CA MET A 203 17.01 -3.73 11.34
C MET A 203 17.25 -5.13 10.78
N GLU A 204 18.42 -5.69 11.00
CA GLU A 204 18.96 -7.01 10.60
C GLU A 204 18.23 -7.80 9.48
N ASN A 205 16.93 -8.02 9.56
CA ASN A 205 16.11 -8.74 8.56
C ASN A 205 14.86 -7.95 8.11
N ASP A 206 14.53 -6.84 8.81
CA ASP A 206 13.34 -6.04 8.55
C ASP A 206 13.67 -4.56 8.55
N GLY A 207 12.93 -3.77 7.76
CA GLY A 207 13.06 -2.33 7.72
C GLY A 207 11.70 -1.65 7.86
N PHE A 208 11.69 -0.45 8.42
CA PHE A 208 10.49 0.36 8.50
C PHE A 208 10.80 1.84 8.21
N VAL A 209 9.77 2.60 7.87
CA VAL A 209 9.88 4.02 7.56
C VAL A 209 9.42 4.83 8.77
N LEU A 210 10.29 5.74 9.23
CA LEU A 210 9.99 6.75 10.23
C LEU A 210 9.75 8.09 9.57
N ALA A 211 8.68 8.80 9.97
CA ALA A 211 8.41 10.16 9.56
C ALA A 211 8.66 11.12 10.72
N ASP A 212 9.53 12.10 10.53
CA ASP A 212 9.58 13.29 11.38
C ASP A 212 8.46 14.23 10.92
N ILE A 213 7.49 14.39 11.79
CA ILE A 213 6.30 15.16 11.52
C ILE A 213 6.50 16.55 12.14
N PRO A 214 6.95 17.56 11.36
CA PRO A 214 7.14 18.92 11.88
C PRO A 214 5.80 19.59 12.13
N GLY A 215 5.64 20.39 13.17
CA GLY A 215 4.52 21.33 13.31
C GLY A 215 3.46 21.04 14.37
N LEU A 216 3.65 20.06 15.27
CA LEU A 216 2.92 20.07 16.54
C LEU A 216 3.44 21.25 17.36
N ILE A 217 2.76 22.37 17.30
CA ILE A 217 3.04 23.60 18.06
C ILE A 217 1.76 23.91 18.82
N GLU A 218 1.88 24.33 20.05
CA GLU A 218 0.79 24.82 20.90
C GLU A 218 -0.15 25.75 20.11
N GLY A 219 -1.44 25.38 19.98
CA GLY A 219 -2.42 26.14 19.20
C GLY A 219 -2.51 25.83 17.70
N ALA A 220 -1.92 24.76 17.20
CA ALA A 220 -2.00 24.40 15.77
C ALA A 220 -3.44 24.12 15.30
N HIS A 221 -4.33 23.75 16.20
CA HIS A 221 -5.77 23.53 15.93
C HIS A 221 -6.60 24.84 15.81
N GLU A 222 -6.07 25.98 16.28
CA GLU A 222 -6.77 27.27 16.20
C GLU A 222 -6.40 28.11 14.98
N GLY A 223 -5.38 27.71 14.21
CA GLY A 223 -4.87 28.46 13.05
C GLY A 223 -5.42 28.00 11.72
N ALA A 224 -6.00 28.92 10.97
CA ALA A 224 -6.58 28.73 9.66
C ALA A 224 -5.72 27.87 8.70
N GLY A 225 -6.02 26.58 8.59
CA GLY A 225 -5.61 25.72 7.46
C GLY A 225 -4.24 25.06 7.51
N LEU A 226 -3.38 25.31 8.52
CA LEU A 226 -2.08 24.60 8.68
C LEU A 226 -2.24 23.31 9.48
N GLY A 227 -3.11 23.29 10.50
CA GLY A 227 -3.33 22.13 11.38
C GLY A 227 -3.93 20.93 10.62
N ASP A 228 -4.99 21.13 9.84
CA ASP A 228 -5.71 20.05 9.14
C ASP A 228 -4.85 19.33 8.10
N ARG A 229 -4.00 20.06 7.39
CA ARG A 229 -3.10 19.46 6.37
C ARG A 229 -1.94 18.71 6.97
N PHE A 230 -1.49 19.14 8.13
CA PHE A 230 -0.34 18.58 8.83
C PHE A 230 -0.67 17.25 9.51
N LEU A 231 -1.79 17.19 10.19
CA LEU A 231 -2.25 16.00 10.90
C LEU A 231 -2.71 14.88 9.96
N GLY A 232 -3.01 15.19 8.70
CA GLY A 232 -3.16 14.22 7.63
C GLY A 232 -1.90 13.35 7.37
N HIS A 233 -0.70 13.77 7.85
CA HIS A 233 0.49 12.92 7.81
C HIS A 233 0.55 11.96 9.00
N VAL A 234 0.11 12.40 10.17
CA VAL A 234 0.03 11.56 11.37
C VAL A 234 -1.02 10.48 11.17
N GLU A 235 -2.14 10.81 10.51
CA GLU A 235 -3.16 9.85 10.07
C GLU A 235 -2.58 8.68 9.26
N ARG A 236 -1.54 8.97 8.47
CA ARG A 236 -0.90 8.02 7.55
C ARG A 236 0.28 7.26 8.16
N THR A 237 0.35 7.17 9.48
CA THR A 237 1.29 6.33 10.21
C THR A 237 0.52 5.36 11.08
N ASN A 238 1.05 4.14 11.27
CA ASN A 238 0.37 3.12 12.08
C ASN A 238 0.61 3.31 13.56
N ILE A 239 1.78 3.80 13.95
CA ILE A 239 2.26 3.93 15.31
C ILE A 239 2.88 5.31 15.52
N LEU A 240 2.84 5.82 16.74
CA LEU A 240 3.49 7.06 17.11
C LEU A 240 4.61 6.81 18.13
N LEU A 241 5.76 7.43 17.89
CA LEU A 241 6.84 7.58 18.89
C LEU A 241 6.80 8.98 19.44
N HIS A 242 6.36 9.14 20.69
CA HIS A 242 6.32 10.41 21.37
C HIS A 242 7.64 10.64 22.10
N LEU A 243 8.45 11.56 21.58
CA LEU A 243 9.70 11.99 22.19
C LEU A 243 9.44 13.17 23.12
N VAL A 244 9.78 12.98 24.41
CA VAL A 244 9.71 14.03 25.42
C VAL A 244 11.15 14.47 25.75
N ASP A 245 11.38 15.77 25.77
CA ASP A 245 12.68 16.33 26.14
C ASP A 245 12.95 16.11 27.63
N GLY A 246 13.95 15.31 27.95
CA GLY A 246 14.34 15.05 29.32
C GLY A 246 14.89 16.29 30.04
N THR A 247 15.34 17.33 29.34
CA THR A 247 15.92 18.55 29.94
C THR A 247 14.87 19.58 30.35
N GLU A 248 13.58 19.39 29.92
CA GLU A 248 12.47 20.26 30.35
C GLU A 248 12.23 20.18 31.86
N GLU A 249 11.83 21.28 32.48
CA GLU A 249 11.50 21.30 33.91
C GLU A 249 10.27 20.48 34.24
N ASP A 250 9.24 20.54 33.38
CA ASP A 250 7.97 19.80 33.52
C ASP A 250 7.73 18.88 32.31
N VAL A 251 8.30 17.70 32.37
CA VAL A 251 8.13 16.65 31.34
C VAL A 251 6.70 16.15 31.23
N VAL A 252 5.92 16.24 32.33
CA VAL A 252 4.51 15.80 32.37
C VAL A 252 3.64 16.77 31.59
N SER A 253 3.81 18.06 31.78
CA SER A 253 3.09 19.10 31.03
C SER A 253 3.42 19.01 29.54
N ALA A 254 4.69 18.84 29.16
CA ALA A 254 5.11 18.64 27.78
C ALA A 254 4.43 17.44 27.12
N TYR A 255 4.32 16.31 27.83
CA TYR A 255 3.61 15.12 27.37
C TYR A 255 2.11 15.39 27.21
N GLN A 256 1.47 16.03 28.20
CA GLN A 256 0.04 16.29 28.20
C GLN A 256 -0.38 17.25 27.09
N THR A 257 0.43 18.25 26.77
CA THR A 257 0.21 19.19 25.67
C THR A 257 0.04 18.46 24.36
N ILE A 258 1.01 17.61 23.99
CA ILE A 258 0.97 16.84 22.74
C ILE A 258 -0.20 15.85 22.74
N LYS A 259 -0.45 15.16 23.87
CA LYS A 259 -1.60 14.27 23.99
C LYS A 259 -2.93 14.99 23.80
N GLY A 260 -3.06 16.17 24.37
CA GLY A 260 -4.24 17.03 24.20
C GLY A 260 -4.44 17.47 22.74
N GLU A 261 -3.37 17.84 22.05
CA GLU A 261 -3.44 18.19 20.62
C GLU A 261 -3.85 17.01 19.73
N LEU A 262 -3.29 15.82 19.97
CA LEU A 262 -3.67 14.60 19.26
C LEU A 262 -5.15 14.24 19.49
N GLN A 263 -5.67 14.46 20.72
CA GLN A 263 -7.08 14.24 21.04
C GLN A 263 -8.00 15.28 20.43
N ALA A 264 -7.60 16.55 20.46
CA ALA A 264 -8.39 17.66 19.91
C ALA A 264 -8.58 17.54 18.39
N TYR A 265 -7.60 16.97 17.73
CA TYR A 265 -7.67 16.75 16.28
C TYR A 265 -8.67 15.65 15.89
N GLY A 266 -8.86 14.62 16.70
CA GLY A 266 -9.74 13.49 16.38
C GLY A 266 -9.17 12.56 15.30
N HIS A 267 -9.97 12.21 14.28
CA HIS A 267 -9.59 11.36 13.14
C HIS A 267 -8.87 10.04 13.51
N GLY A 268 -9.19 9.47 14.69
CA GLY A 268 -8.60 8.21 15.15
C GLY A 268 -7.15 8.31 15.64
N LEU A 269 -6.56 9.53 15.73
CA LEU A 269 -5.18 9.69 16.18
C LEU A 269 -4.96 9.35 17.63
N ALA A 270 -5.96 9.61 18.48
CA ALA A 270 -5.93 9.28 19.91
C ALA A 270 -5.99 7.76 20.17
N GLU A 271 -6.44 6.98 19.20
CA GLU A 271 -6.58 5.51 19.28
C GLU A 271 -5.33 4.76 18.82
N LYS A 272 -4.41 5.47 18.17
CA LYS A 272 -3.17 4.86 17.68
C LYS A 272 -2.28 4.43 18.83
N PRO A 273 -1.55 3.30 18.68
CA PRO A 273 -0.52 2.91 19.63
C PRO A 273 0.55 3.99 19.72
N VAL A 274 0.87 4.41 20.95
CA VAL A 274 1.89 5.42 21.22
C VAL A 274 2.97 4.81 22.10
N ILE A 275 4.22 4.86 21.65
CA ILE A 275 5.39 4.56 22.47
C ILE A 275 5.91 5.89 23.00
N VAL A 276 6.09 6.00 24.31
CA VAL A 276 6.63 7.21 24.96
C VAL A 276 8.09 7.01 25.30
N ALA A 277 8.92 7.97 24.93
CA ALA A 277 10.35 7.91 25.24
C ALA A 277 10.88 9.26 25.74
N LEU A 278 11.65 9.21 26.83
CA LEU A 278 12.38 10.34 27.40
C LEU A 278 13.71 10.48 26.66
N ASN A 279 13.90 11.57 25.95
CA ASN A 279 15.11 11.86 25.16
C ASN A 279 16.07 12.81 25.87
N LYS A 280 17.29 12.91 25.39
CA LYS A 280 18.38 13.74 25.91
C LYS A 280 18.84 13.34 27.33
N CYS A 281 18.73 12.07 27.65
CA CYS A 281 19.15 11.58 28.96
C CYS A 281 20.65 11.69 29.23
N ASP A 282 21.45 11.82 28.16
CA ASP A 282 22.87 12.10 28.23
C ASP A 282 23.25 13.45 28.89
N ALA A 283 22.30 14.39 28.93
CA ALA A 283 22.49 15.71 29.55
C ALA A 283 22.06 15.73 31.04
N LEU A 284 21.61 14.60 31.60
CA LEU A 284 21.01 14.50 32.93
C LEU A 284 21.80 13.50 33.81
N THR A 285 21.65 13.63 35.11
CA THR A 285 22.14 12.61 36.06
C THR A 285 21.13 11.46 36.15
N ASP A 286 21.60 10.25 36.50
CA ASP A 286 20.77 9.05 36.59
C ASP A 286 19.58 9.22 37.55
N ASP A 287 19.76 9.93 38.66
CA ASP A 287 18.72 10.22 39.65
C ASP A 287 17.56 11.05 39.02
N VAL A 288 17.91 12.10 38.24
CA VAL A 288 16.93 12.96 37.56
C VAL A 288 16.21 12.20 36.43
N VAL A 289 16.95 11.35 35.71
CA VAL A 289 16.35 10.50 34.67
C VAL A 289 15.33 9.56 35.30
N ALA A 290 15.67 8.92 36.42
CA ALA A 290 14.77 8.01 37.12
C ALA A 290 13.50 8.72 37.67
N GLU A 291 13.66 9.92 38.22
CA GLU A 291 12.55 10.73 38.73
C GLU A 291 11.60 11.13 37.57
N ARG A 292 12.14 11.67 36.47
CA ARG A 292 11.38 12.13 35.31
C ARG A 292 10.69 10.97 34.59
N LYS A 293 11.37 9.82 34.49
CA LYS A 293 10.79 8.59 33.96
C LYS A 293 9.56 8.17 34.78
N ALA A 294 9.70 8.08 36.12
CA ALA A 294 8.61 7.69 36.98
C ALA A 294 7.41 8.65 36.91
N ALA A 295 7.66 9.95 36.79
CA ALA A 295 6.60 10.96 36.63
C ALA A 295 5.86 10.77 35.30
N LEU A 296 6.58 10.53 34.20
CA LEU A 296 5.99 10.26 32.86
C LEU A 296 5.24 8.95 32.83
N GLU A 297 5.75 7.87 33.41
CA GLU A 297 5.06 6.57 33.48
C GLU A 297 3.71 6.69 34.21
N LYS A 298 3.67 7.45 35.30
CA LYS A 298 2.43 7.74 36.01
C LYS A 298 1.45 8.55 35.15
N ALA A 299 1.91 9.51 34.35
CA ALA A 299 1.07 10.35 33.48
C ALA A 299 0.62 9.61 32.22
N ALA A 300 1.48 8.78 31.65
CA ALA A 300 1.21 8.01 30.44
C ALA A 300 0.40 6.74 30.70
N GLY A 301 0.52 6.15 31.90
CA GLY A 301 -0.11 4.87 32.23
C GLY A 301 0.56 3.67 31.57
N GLN A 302 1.79 3.83 31.06
CA GLN A 302 2.56 2.81 30.36
C GLN A 302 4.05 2.98 30.65
N GLU A 303 4.84 1.97 30.29
CA GLU A 303 6.30 2.01 30.39
C GLU A 303 6.88 3.13 29.49
N VAL A 304 7.83 3.89 30.03
CA VAL A 304 8.53 4.96 29.30
C VAL A 304 9.96 4.51 29.02
N MET A 305 10.35 4.57 27.75
CA MET A 305 11.70 4.23 27.33
C MET A 305 12.65 5.42 27.54
N ILE A 306 13.92 5.12 27.78
CA ILE A 306 14.97 6.13 27.95
C ILE A 306 15.86 6.06 26.73
N LEU A 307 16.21 7.23 26.15
CA LEU A 307 17.13 7.29 25.03
C LEU A 307 17.91 8.61 24.98
N SER A 308 18.98 8.59 24.22
CA SER A 308 19.67 9.79 23.75
C SER A 308 19.89 9.67 22.24
N GLY A 309 19.27 10.57 21.49
CA GLY A 309 19.47 10.64 20.03
C GLY A 309 20.87 11.10 19.63
N VAL A 310 21.66 11.66 20.54
CA VAL A 310 23.01 12.13 20.29
C VAL A 310 24.04 11.05 20.63
N SER A 311 23.97 10.44 21.83
CA SER A 311 24.92 9.40 22.25
C SER A 311 24.58 8.02 21.63
N GLY A 312 23.36 7.82 21.19
CA GLY A 312 22.86 6.53 20.68
C GLY A 312 22.43 5.57 21.79
N GLU A 313 22.54 5.96 23.05
CA GLU A 313 22.11 5.15 24.18
C GLU A 313 20.59 4.95 24.18
N GLY A 314 20.11 3.73 24.47
CA GLY A 314 18.69 3.40 24.50
C GLY A 314 17.98 3.37 23.14
N VAL A 315 18.64 3.78 22.04
CA VAL A 315 18.02 3.84 20.71
C VAL A 315 17.62 2.47 20.19
N ARG A 316 18.50 1.46 20.27
CA ARG A 316 18.19 0.10 19.78
C ARG A 316 16.95 -0.53 20.45
N PRO A 317 16.81 -0.51 21.78
CA PRO A 317 15.58 -1.00 22.44
C PRO A 317 14.30 -0.33 21.92
N VAL A 318 14.32 1.00 21.70
CA VAL A 318 13.19 1.75 21.15
C VAL A 318 12.85 1.28 19.73
N LEU A 319 13.86 1.08 18.88
CA LEU A 319 13.65 0.58 17.52
C LEU A 319 13.08 -0.85 17.50
N HIS A 320 13.53 -1.73 18.40
CA HIS A 320 12.98 -3.08 18.53
C HIS A 320 11.52 -3.06 19.00
N GLN A 321 11.18 -2.18 19.95
CA GLN A 321 9.80 -2.03 20.39
C GLN A 321 8.91 -1.50 19.27
N LEU A 322 9.38 -0.50 18.50
CA LEU A 322 8.69 0.01 17.32
C LEU A 322 8.43 -1.10 16.29
N LEU A 323 9.47 -1.85 15.93
CA LEU A 323 9.37 -2.94 14.97
C LEU A 323 8.36 -4.01 15.42
N ARG A 324 8.39 -4.36 16.71
CA ARG A 324 7.43 -5.31 17.31
C ARG A 324 5.99 -4.85 17.16
N GLU A 325 5.70 -3.61 17.52
CA GLU A 325 4.35 -3.05 17.40
C GLU A 325 3.91 -2.91 15.93
N ILE A 326 4.82 -2.50 15.03
CA ILE A 326 4.56 -2.45 13.58
C ILE A 326 4.18 -3.84 13.05
N THR A 327 4.94 -4.87 13.44
CA THR A 327 4.69 -6.25 13.01
C THR A 327 3.36 -6.78 13.54
N LEU A 328 3.02 -6.46 14.79
CA LEU A 328 1.72 -6.81 15.38
C LEU A 328 0.54 -6.14 14.67
N HIS A 329 0.71 -4.88 14.26
CA HIS A 329 -0.30 -4.15 13.50
C HIS A 329 -0.48 -4.72 12.10
N ARG A 330 0.62 -4.97 11.38
CA ARG A 330 0.60 -5.62 10.06
C ARG A 330 -0.05 -7.00 10.12
N GLY A 331 0.21 -7.78 11.19
CA GLY A 331 -0.41 -9.10 11.38
C GLY A 331 -1.91 -9.05 11.67
N LYS A 332 -2.42 -8.01 12.33
CA LYS A 332 -3.86 -7.82 12.58
C LYS A 332 -4.60 -7.40 11.30
N GLU A 333 -3.99 -6.55 10.46
CA GLU A 333 -4.55 -6.13 9.18
C GLU A 333 -4.55 -7.28 8.15
N ALA A 334 -3.70 -8.29 8.31
CA ALA A 334 -3.62 -9.46 7.43
C ALA A 334 -4.69 -10.53 7.74
N GLN A 335 -5.44 -10.44 8.83
CA GLN A 335 -6.60 -11.30 9.11
C GLN A 335 -7.87 -10.54 8.69
N PRO A 336 -8.52 -10.89 7.57
CA PRO A 336 -9.84 -10.35 7.26
C PRO A 336 -10.77 -10.77 8.38
N GLU A 337 -11.56 -9.84 8.92
CA GLU A 337 -12.74 -10.18 9.71
C GLU A 337 -13.54 -11.20 8.88
N GLU A 338 -13.68 -12.42 9.41
CA GLU A 338 -14.63 -13.40 8.88
C GLU A 338 -16.02 -12.78 9.10
N ASP A 339 -16.50 -12.01 8.14
CA ASP A 339 -17.90 -11.67 8.05
C ASP A 339 -18.66 -12.99 8.08
N GLU A 340 -19.42 -13.22 9.14
CA GLU A 340 -20.41 -14.27 9.23
C GLU A 340 -21.32 -14.17 8.01
N VAL A 341 -20.98 -14.91 6.96
CA VAL A 341 -21.86 -15.12 5.82
C VAL A 341 -23.07 -15.88 6.39
N SER A 342 -24.11 -15.13 6.71
CA SER A 342 -25.42 -15.69 7.03
C SER A 342 -25.81 -16.61 5.89
N ALA A 343 -25.89 -17.89 6.17
CA ALA A 343 -26.31 -18.91 5.21
C ALA A 343 -27.65 -18.50 4.56
N PRO A 344 -27.79 -18.61 3.23
CA PRO A 344 -29.06 -18.32 2.58
C PRO A 344 -30.11 -19.29 3.11
N GLN A 345 -31.21 -18.76 3.66
CA GLN A 345 -32.35 -19.53 4.09
C GLN A 345 -32.84 -20.37 2.90
N GLY A 346 -32.76 -21.68 3.07
CA GLY A 346 -33.20 -22.65 2.08
C GLY A 346 -34.66 -22.43 1.70
N TRP A 347 -34.88 -22.31 0.40
CA TRP A 347 -36.21 -22.36 -0.18
C TRP A 347 -36.79 -23.73 0.11
N GLN A 348 -37.91 -23.79 0.82
CA GLN A 348 -38.71 -25.00 0.96
C GLN A 348 -39.83 -24.99 -0.12
N PRO A 349 -40.11 -26.14 -0.78
CA PRO A 349 -41.06 -26.23 -1.87
C PRO A 349 -42.51 -26.06 -1.43
#